data_f07ddebfd007b55ef1069054bc112d8a
#
_entry.id   f07ddebfd007b55ef1069054bc112d8a
#
_cell.length_a   1.000
_cell.length_b   1.000
_cell.length_c   1.000
_cell.angle_alpha   90.00
_cell.angle_beta   90.00
_cell.angle_gamma   90.00
#
_symmetry.space_group_name_H-M   'P 1'
#
loop_
_entity.id
_entity.type
_entity.pdbx_description
1 polymer ?
#
loop_
_entity_poly.entity_id
_entity_poly.type
_entity_poly.pdbx_seq_one_letter_code
_entity_poly.pdbx_strand_id
1 'polypeptide(L)'
;MSVFQRVFEVKAPLAEVAAFHDDARSLTAITPPPVRVKIVRFDAPVRAGSKVIFRLMLGPFGVTWDGEIDQYAPQQFFRDIMHHGPFGRWQHTHSFTATAGGTQVGDLVVYEPPFGLLGRLLDPILVRPSLKYLFFYRALQTRRLLEKKPAIKRVKPAARGW
;
A
#
# COMPACT_ATOMS: atom_id res chain seq x y z
N MET A 1 12.88 16.96 -5.96
CA MET A 1 11.96 15.81 -5.94
C MET A 1 12.76 14.55 -5.67
N SER A 2 12.23 13.67 -4.84
CA SER A 2 12.82 12.36 -4.52
C SER A 2 11.95 11.25 -5.12
N VAL A 3 12.57 10.10 -5.41
CA VAL A 3 11.88 8.92 -5.94
C VAL A 3 12.14 7.72 -5.03
N PHE A 4 11.08 6.98 -4.73
CA PHE A 4 11.12 5.71 -4.04
C PHE A 4 10.41 4.67 -4.91
N GLN A 5 11.00 3.50 -5.05
CA GLN A 5 10.43 2.39 -5.81
C GLN A 5 10.56 1.10 -5.03
N ARG A 6 9.53 0.27 -5.14
CA ARG A 6 9.51 -1.10 -4.63
C ARG A 6 8.73 -2.01 -5.58
N VAL A 7 9.20 -3.23 -5.72
CA VAL A 7 8.50 -4.31 -6.44
C VAL A 7 8.47 -5.53 -5.52
N PHE A 8 7.34 -6.23 -5.49
CA PHE A 8 7.18 -7.48 -4.75
C PHE A 8 6.13 -8.36 -5.42
N GLU A 9 6.18 -9.64 -5.15
CA GLU A 9 5.24 -10.63 -5.67
C GLU A 9 4.28 -11.11 -4.57
N VAL A 10 3.03 -11.36 -4.94
CA VAL A 10 1.96 -11.90 -4.09
C VAL A 10 1.43 -13.15 -4.76
N LYS A 11 1.39 -14.29 -4.06
CA LYS A 11 0.88 -15.56 -4.57
C LYS A 11 -0.66 -15.59 -4.56
N ALA A 12 -1.26 -14.66 -5.29
CA ALA A 12 -2.69 -14.51 -5.45
C ALA A 12 -3.04 -14.04 -6.87
N PRO A 13 -4.26 -14.28 -7.37
CA PRO A 13 -4.70 -13.84 -8.69
C PRO A 13 -4.68 -12.33 -8.85
N LEU A 14 -4.37 -11.85 -10.04
CA LEU A 14 -4.31 -10.42 -10.39
C LEU A 14 -5.57 -9.65 -9.96
N ALA A 15 -6.76 -10.19 -10.27
CA ALA A 15 -8.02 -9.55 -9.93
C ALA A 15 -8.21 -9.36 -8.40
N GLU A 16 -7.76 -10.35 -7.61
CA GLU A 16 -7.86 -10.30 -6.14
C GLU A 16 -6.89 -9.27 -5.56
N VAL A 17 -5.64 -9.22 -6.07
CA VAL A 17 -4.62 -8.26 -5.64
C VAL A 17 -5.01 -6.83 -6.03
N ALA A 18 -5.48 -6.61 -7.26
CA ALA A 18 -5.94 -5.29 -7.70
C ALA A 18 -7.13 -4.80 -6.87
N ALA A 19 -8.16 -5.65 -6.69
CA ALA A 19 -9.34 -5.31 -5.89
C ALA A 19 -8.99 -4.97 -4.43
N PHE A 20 -7.99 -5.62 -3.84
CA PHE A 20 -7.49 -5.30 -2.50
C PHE A 20 -6.89 -3.89 -2.44
N HIS A 21 -6.15 -3.47 -3.46
CA HIS A 21 -5.54 -2.14 -3.52
C HIS A 21 -6.55 -1.06 -3.94
N ASP A 22 -7.58 -1.42 -4.70
CA ASP A 22 -8.68 -0.52 -5.06
C ASP A 22 -9.57 -0.15 -3.86
N ASP A 23 -9.50 -0.87 -2.75
CA ASP A 23 -10.25 -0.56 -1.54
C ASP A 23 -9.39 0.22 -0.54
N ALA A 24 -9.65 1.52 -0.39
CA ALA A 24 -8.92 2.35 0.57
C ALA A 24 -8.99 1.85 2.03
N ARG A 25 -9.99 1.01 2.37
CA ARG A 25 -10.08 0.39 3.71
C ARG A 25 -8.92 -0.56 3.98
N SER A 26 -8.32 -1.11 2.94
CA SER A 26 -7.11 -1.95 3.06
C SER A 26 -5.94 -1.20 3.73
N LEU A 27 -5.86 0.14 3.59
CA LEU A 27 -4.85 0.97 4.22
C LEU A 27 -4.78 0.76 5.74
N THR A 28 -5.93 0.48 6.39
CA THR A 28 -5.96 0.22 7.84
C THR A 28 -5.21 -1.05 8.22
N ALA A 29 -5.24 -2.07 7.36
CA ALA A 29 -4.60 -3.35 7.60
C ALA A 29 -3.11 -3.37 7.22
N ILE A 30 -2.70 -2.50 6.27
CA ILE A 30 -1.32 -2.45 5.74
C ILE A 30 -0.52 -1.25 6.26
N THR A 31 -1.05 -0.48 7.21
CA THR A 31 -0.31 0.61 7.87
C THR A 31 0.37 0.08 9.13
N PRO A 32 1.70 0.29 9.29
CA PRO A 32 2.42 -0.21 10.45
C PRO A 32 2.01 0.51 11.74
N PRO A 33 1.84 -0.22 12.86
CA PRO A 33 1.69 0.40 14.16
C PRO A 33 2.97 1.18 14.53
N PRO A 34 2.87 2.22 15.35
CA PRO A 34 1.70 2.69 16.09
C PRO A 34 0.77 3.62 15.28
N VAL A 35 1.04 3.86 13.99
CA VAL A 35 0.20 4.70 13.14
C VAL A 35 -1.13 3.99 12.85
N ARG A 36 -2.24 4.72 13.00
CA ARG A 36 -3.58 4.25 12.65
C ARG A 36 -4.15 5.09 11.53
N VAL A 37 -4.90 4.45 10.62
CA VAL A 37 -5.62 5.12 9.54
C VAL A 37 -7.09 5.18 9.89
N LYS A 38 -7.68 6.37 9.77
CA LYS A 38 -9.13 6.58 9.85
C LYS A 38 -9.61 7.11 8.50
N ILE A 39 -10.35 6.29 7.75
CA ILE A 39 -10.95 6.72 6.49
C ILE A 39 -12.05 7.73 6.80
N VAL A 40 -12.00 8.89 6.14
CA VAL A 40 -12.99 9.97 6.24
C VAL A 40 -13.91 9.96 5.04
N ARG A 41 -13.34 9.82 3.83
CA ARG A 41 -14.07 9.72 2.56
C ARG A 41 -13.35 8.74 1.63
N PHE A 42 -14.13 7.96 0.93
CA PHE A 42 -13.66 7.08 -0.13
C PHE A 42 -14.74 6.93 -1.19
N ASP A 43 -14.46 7.39 -2.40
CA ASP A 43 -15.39 7.31 -3.52
C ASP A 43 -15.20 5.95 -4.22
N ALA A 44 -16.17 5.06 -4.04
CA ALA A 44 -16.19 3.72 -4.66
C ALA A 44 -17.36 3.61 -5.65
N PRO A 45 -17.22 2.87 -6.75
CA PRO A 45 -16.02 2.17 -7.22
C PRO A 45 -14.91 3.14 -7.65
N VAL A 46 -13.66 2.72 -7.49
CA VAL A 46 -12.48 3.52 -7.85
C VAL A 46 -12.46 3.81 -9.34
N ARG A 47 -12.16 5.05 -9.68
CA ARG A 47 -11.95 5.56 -11.04
C ARG A 47 -11.10 6.82 -11.01
N ALA A 48 -10.67 7.31 -12.16
CA ALA A 48 -10.04 8.62 -12.23
C ALA A 48 -11.00 9.70 -11.68
N GLY A 49 -10.50 10.58 -10.82
CA GLY A 49 -11.26 11.59 -10.08
C GLY A 49 -11.81 11.13 -8.72
N SER A 50 -11.69 9.84 -8.35
CA SER A 50 -12.12 9.36 -7.03
C SER A 50 -11.33 9.99 -5.90
N LYS A 51 -12.02 10.52 -4.90
CA LYS A 51 -11.41 11.11 -3.69
C LYS A 51 -11.15 10.04 -2.65
N VAL A 52 -9.99 10.15 -2.00
CA VAL A 52 -9.57 9.32 -0.87
C VAL A 52 -9.06 10.23 0.23
N ILE A 53 -9.88 10.44 1.26
CA ILE A 53 -9.53 11.31 2.39
C ILE A 53 -9.43 10.45 3.64
N PHE A 54 -8.31 10.51 4.33
CA PHE A 54 -8.10 9.79 5.57
C PHE A 54 -7.23 10.59 6.55
N ARG A 55 -7.26 10.20 7.82
CA ARG A 55 -6.38 10.74 8.86
C ARG A 55 -5.37 9.69 9.28
N LEU A 56 -4.11 10.08 9.26
CA LEU A 56 -3.01 9.34 9.89
C LEU A 56 -2.91 9.78 11.34
N MET A 57 -3.09 8.86 12.27
CA MET A 57 -3.12 9.11 13.72
C MET A 57 -1.91 8.48 14.39
N LEU A 58 -1.19 9.28 15.18
CA LEU A 58 -0.10 8.82 16.05
C LEU A 58 -0.40 9.30 17.49
N GLY A 59 -0.93 8.41 18.32
CA GLY A 59 -1.47 8.78 19.62
C GLY A 59 -2.59 9.83 19.49
N PRO A 60 -2.50 10.98 20.18
CA PRO A 60 -3.48 12.07 20.09
C PRO A 60 -3.29 12.94 18.83
N PHE A 61 -2.15 12.85 18.17
CA PHE A 61 -1.83 13.67 17.01
C PHE A 61 -2.37 13.03 15.72
N GLY A 62 -2.84 13.86 14.80
CA GLY A 62 -3.35 13.38 13.52
C GLY A 62 -3.10 14.37 12.39
N VAL A 63 -2.74 13.82 11.22
CA VAL A 63 -2.58 14.58 9.97
C VAL A 63 -3.61 14.09 8.98
N THR A 64 -4.33 15.01 8.35
CA THR A 64 -5.25 14.69 7.28
C THR A 64 -4.48 14.51 5.98
N TRP A 65 -4.83 13.45 5.25
CA TRP A 65 -4.41 13.19 3.89
C TRP A 65 -5.61 13.40 2.99
N ASP A 66 -5.55 14.39 2.11
CA ASP A 66 -6.54 14.64 1.08
C ASP A 66 -5.92 14.24 -0.26
N GLY A 67 -6.43 13.15 -0.82
CA GLY A 67 -5.92 12.57 -2.04
C GLY A 67 -7.00 12.31 -3.08
N GLU A 68 -6.53 12.09 -4.30
CA GLU A 68 -7.33 11.78 -5.47
C GLU A 68 -6.63 10.72 -6.31
N ILE A 69 -7.40 9.78 -6.84
CA ILE A 69 -6.93 8.88 -7.90
C ILE A 69 -7.00 9.65 -9.22
N ASP A 70 -5.89 10.16 -9.72
CA ASP A 70 -5.86 10.97 -10.95
C ASP A 70 -5.72 10.13 -12.22
N GLN A 71 -5.22 8.90 -12.12
CA GLN A 71 -5.15 7.94 -13.22
C GLN A 71 -5.59 6.56 -12.74
N TYR A 72 -6.37 5.86 -13.57
CA TYR A 72 -6.89 4.54 -13.26
C TYR A 72 -7.04 3.69 -14.52
N ALA A 73 -6.43 2.51 -14.53
CA ALA A 73 -6.64 1.44 -15.51
C ALA A 73 -6.90 0.13 -14.75
N PRO A 74 -8.14 -0.42 -14.81
CA PRO A 74 -8.53 -1.58 -14.02
C PRO A 74 -7.55 -2.75 -14.14
N GLN A 75 -7.12 -3.30 -13.00
CA GLN A 75 -6.17 -4.42 -12.89
C GLN A 75 -4.79 -4.18 -13.52
N GLN A 76 -4.48 -2.98 -13.96
CA GLN A 76 -3.18 -2.63 -14.53
C GLN A 76 -2.43 -1.67 -13.61
N PHE A 77 -3.01 -0.51 -13.34
CA PHE A 77 -2.42 0.47 -12.45
C PHE A 77 -3.45 1.51 -11.98
N PHE A 78 -3.12 2.18 -10.90
CA PHE A 78 -3.69 3.48 -10.56
C PHE A 78 -2.62 4.38 -9.96
N ARG A 79 -2.85 5.69 -10.06
CA ARG A 79 -2.01 6.70 -9.43
C ARG A 79 -2.84 7.57 -8.51
N ASP A 80 -2.39 7.68 -7.27
CA ASP A 80 -2.92 8.64 -6.31
C ASP A 80 -2.00 9.86 -6.21
N ILE A 81 -2.63 11.04 -6.11
CA ILE A 81 -1.95 12.31 -5.84
C ILE A 81 -2.50 12.89 -4.54
N MET A 82 -1.63 13.56 -3.79
CA MET A 82 -2.01 14.27 -2.57
C MET A 82 -2.20 15.74 -2.88
N HIS A 83 -3.37 16.29 -2.52
CA HIS A 83 -3.65 17.73 -2.57
C HIS A 83 -3.24 18.42 -1.29
N HIS A 84 -3.56 17.81 -0.13
CA HIS A 84 -3.15 18.29 1.20
C HIS A 84 -2.67 17.11 2.06
N GLY A 85 -1.57 17.31 2.79
CA GLY A 85 -1.00 16.27 3.64
C GLY A 85 0.38 16.63 4.16
N PRO A 86 1.11 15.63 4.68
CA PRO A 86 2.39 15.86 5.35
C PRO A 86 3.56 16.15 4.41
N PHE A 87 3.43 15.88 3.11
CA PHE A 87 4.50 16.11 2.12
C PHE A 87 4.29 17.41 1.37
N GLY A 88 5.36 17.98 0.78
CA GLY A 88 5.23 19.12 -0.15
C GLY A 88 4.57 18.70 -1.47
N ARG A 89 4.87 17.48 -1.92
CA ARG A 89 4.25 16.81 -3.07
C ARG A 89 4.26 15.31 -2.85
N TRP A 90 3.22 14.64 -3.37
CA TRP A 90 3.14 13.18 -3.39
C TRP A 90 2.37 12.70 -4.60
N GLN A 91 2.98 11.77 -5.32
CA GLN A 91 2.35 10.99 -6.38
C GLN A 91 2.77 9.54 -6.19
N HIS A 92 1.82 8.64 -6.08
CA HIS A 92 2.09 7.23 -5.87
C HIS A 92 1.37 6.40 -6.92
N THR A 93 2.13 5.68 -7.70
CA THR A 93 1.61 4.77 -8.72
C THR A 93 1.73 3.34 -8.22
N HIS A 94 0.60 2.65 -8.15
CA HIS A 94 0.53 1.20 -8.02
C HIS A 94 0.43 0.57 -9.41
N SER A 95 1.18 -0.48 -9.66
CA SER A 95 1.08 -1.27 -10.89
C SER A 95 0.95 -2.75 -10.58
N PHE A 96 0.21 -3.47 -11.41
CA PHE A 96 -0.10 -4.88 -11.23
C PHE A 96 0.20 -5.65 -12.50
N THR A 97 0.93 -6.75 -12.42
CA THR A 97 1.28 -7.60 -13.55
C THR A 97 1.13 -9.06 -13.16
N ALA A 98 0.35 -9.83 -13.91
CA ALA A 98 0.22 -11.26 -13.71
C ALA A 98 1.56 -11.96 -13.97
N THR A 99 1.93 -12.92 -13.11
CA THR A 99 3.13 -13.76 -13.24
C THR A 99 2.74 -15.24 -13.16
N ALA A 100 3.66 -16.11 -13.47
CA ALA A 100 3.45 -17.57 -13.31
C ALA A 100 3.22 -17.95 -11.82
N GLY A 101 3.73 -17.16 -10.88
CA GLY A 101 3.62 -17.40 -9.43
C GLY A 101 2.47 -16.66 -8.74
N GLY A 102 1.79 -15.73 -9.44
CA GLY A 102 0.73 -14.89 -8.87
C GLY A 102 0.67 -13.52 -9.50
N THR A 103 0.90 -12.47 -8.71
CA THR A 103 0.85 -11.08 -9.16
C THR A 103 2.06 -10.31 -8.66
N GLN A 104 2.76 -9.65 -9.57
CA GLN A 104 3.76 -8.66 -9.24
C GLN A 104 3.08 -7.31 -8.97
N VAL A 105 3.40 -6.71 -7.84
CA VAL A 105 2.96 -5.37 -7.44
C VAL A 105 4.16 -4.44 -7.48
N GLY A 106 4.02 -3.32 -8.18
CA GLY A 106 5.00 -2.25 -8.22
C GLY A 106 4.46 -0.99 -7.56
N ASP A 107 5.26 -0.39 -6.68
CA ASP A 107 5.01 0.90 -6.05
C ASP A 107 6.07 1.89 -6.55
N LEU A 108 5.64 3.00 -7.14
CA LEU A 108 6.49 4.11 -7.53
C LEU A 108 5.98 5.39 -6.86
N VAL A 109 6.77 5.94 -5.95
CA VAL A 109 6.43 7.18 -5.24
C VAL A 109 7.37 8.28 -5.67
N VAL A 110 6.81 9.37 -6.20
CA VAL A 110 7.51 10.62 -6.49
C VAL A 110 7.05 11.64 -5.46
N TYR A 111 7.97 12.19 -4.67
CA TYR A 111 7.61 13.04 -3.54
C TYR A 111 8.56 14.21 -3.31
N GLU A 112 8.06 15.21 -2.61
CA GLU A 112 8.86 16.26 -1.99
C GLU A 112 8.73 16.11 -0.46
N PRO A 113 9.86 15.97 0.27
CA PRO A 113 9.83 15.90 1.72
C PRO A 113 9.16 17.13 2.35
N PRO A 114 8.57 16.99 3.54
CA PRO A 114 8.03 18.14 4.28
C PRO A 114 9.14 19.14 4.66
N PHE A 115 8.76 20.35 5.02
CA PHE A 115 9.69 21.40 5.49
C PHE A 115 10.76 21.88 4.48
N GLY A 116 10.48 21.80 3.18
CA GLY A 116 11.29 22.43 2.13
C GLY A 116 12.74 21.97 2.13
N LEU A 117 13.70 22.93 2.25
CA LEU A 117 15.14 22.64 2.21
C LEU A 117 15.59 21.74 3.38
N LEU A 118 15.08 21.97 4.59
CA LEU A 118 15.40 21.12 5.75
C LEU A 118 14.96 19.67 5.52
N GLY A 119 13.75 19.48 4.99
CA GLY A 119 13.25 18.15 4.65
C GLY A 119 14.08 17.46 3.59
N ARG A 120 14.59 18.19 2.59
CA ARG A 120 15.50 17.63 1.58
C ARG A 120 16.83 17.15 2.17
N LEU A 121 17.38 17.89 3.13
CA LEU A 121 18.60 17.48 3.85
C LEU A 121 18.36 16.25 4.72
N LEU A 122 17.19 16.14 5.33
CA LEU A 122 16.82 15.01 6.19
C LEU A 122 16.25 13.80 5.42
N ASP A 123 15.93 13.95 4.15
CA ASP A 123 15.34 12.88 3.33
C ASP A 123 16.13 11.57 3.36
N PRO A 124 17.46 11.55 3.12
CA PRO A 124 18.22 10.30 3.11
C PRO A 124 18.31 9.61 4.49
N ILE A 125 18.17 10.37 5.56
CA ILE A 125 18.36 9.87 6.94
C ILE A 125 17.02 9.53 7.61
N LEU A 126 15.94 10.27 7.29
CA LEU A 126 14.67 10.15 7.99
C LEU A 126 13.53 9.70 7.07
N VAL A 127 13.25 10.45 5.99
CA VAL A 127 12.06 10.20 5.16
C VAL A 127 12.20 8.92 4.35
N ARG A 128 13.30 8.77 3.63
CA ARG A 128 13.56 7.60 2.79
C ARG A 128 13.62 6.28 3.58
N PRO A 129 14.28 6.17 4.75
CA PRO A 129 14.21 4.97 5.58
C PRO A 129 12.79 4.69 6.11
N SER A 130 12.02 5.73 6.47
CA SER A 130 10.63 5.57 6.88
C SER A 130 9.74 5.03 5.76
N LEU A 131 9.93 5.49 4.52
CA LEU A 131 9.23 4.94 3.34
C LEU A 131 9.65 3.50 3.08
N LYS A 132 10.94 3.17 3.16
CA LYS A 132 11.42 1.78 3.03
C LYS A 132 10.73 0.85 4.02
N TYR A 133 10.63 1.26 5.29
CA TYR A 133 9.94 0.50 6.33
C TYR A 133 8.44 0.38 6.07
N LEU A 134 7.76 1.49 5.73
CA LEU A 134 6.33 1.51 5.42
C LEU A 134 6.00 0.54 4.30
N PHE A 135 6.69 0.62 3.16
CA PHE A 135 6.42 -0.23 2.00
C PHE A 135 6.87 -1.67 2.20
N PHE A 136 7.91 -1.91 3.02
CA PHE A 136 8.24 -3.28 3.46
C PHE A 136 7.08 -3.90 4.25
N TYR A 137 6.55 -3.16 5.24
CA TYR A 137 5.44 -3.63 6.05
C TYR A 137 4.18 -3.85 5.20
N ARG A 138 3.85 -2.92 4.31
CA ARG A 138 2.73 -3.06 3.36
C ARG A 138 2.84 -4.35 2.53
N ALA A 139 3.97 -4.59 1.91
CA ALA A 139 4.20 -5.80 1.12
C ALA A 139 4.03 -7.08 1.97
N LEU A 140 4.56 -7.08 3.21
CA LEU A 140 4.42 -8.21 4.13
C LEU A 140 2.95 -8.47 4.49
N GLN A 141 2.19 -7.42 4.83
CA GLN A 141 0.78 -7.57 5.20
C GLN A 141 -0.09 -7.94 4.01
N THR A 142 0.14 -7.37 2.83
CA THR A 142 -0.56 -7.76 1.60
C THR A 142 -0.40 -9.25 1.33
N ARG A 143 0.81 -9.78 1.42
CA ARG A 143 1.06 -11.22 1.31
C ARG A 143 0.30 -12.03 2.36
N ARG A 144 0.37 -11.62 3.64
CA ARG A 144 -0.31 -12.33 4.74
C ARG A 144 -1.82 -12.38 4.57
N LEU A 145 -2.42 -11.35 3.99
CA LEU A 145 -3.87 -11.23 3.81
C LEU A 145 -4.36 -11.98 2.58
N LEU A 146 -3.59 -11.98 1.48
CA LEU A 146 -4.01 -12.51 0.19
C LEU A 146 -3.45 -13.89 -0.13
N GLU A 147 -2.27 -14.25 0.38
CA GLU A 147 -1.73 -15.59 0.14
C GLU A 147 -2.46 -16.63 0.98
N LYS A 148 -3.22 -17.50 0.33
CA LYS A 148 -3.89 -18.61 0.99
C LYS A 148 -2.82 -19.53 1.59
N LYS A 149 -2.89 -19.77 2.91
CA LYS A 149 -2.04 -20.79 3.54
C LYS A 149 -2.29 -22.12 2.83
N PRO A 150 -1.25 -22.85 2.37
CA PRO A 150 -1.44 -24.18 1.83
C PRO A 150 -2.19 -24.99 2.88
N ALA A 151 -3.28 -25.65 2.47
CA ALA A 151 -4.00 -26.55 3.36
C ALA A 151 -3.00 -27.60 3.86
N ILE A 152 -2.71 -27.60 5.15
CA ILE A 152 -1.91 -28.65 5.78
C ILE A 152 -2.70 -29.95 5.55
N LYS A 153 -2.28 -30.77 4.58
CA LYS A 153 -2.81 -32.12 4.43
C LYS A 153 -2.53 -32.84 5.76
N ARG A 154 -3.57 -33.00 6.58
CA ARG A 154 -3.47 -33.88 7.74
C ARG A 154 -3.15 -35.26 7.18
N VAL A 155 -1.90 -35.67 7.33
CA VAL A 155 -1.49 -37.07 7.10
C VAL A 155 -2.29 -37.87 8.13
N LYS A 156 -3.27 -38.67 7.65
CA LYS A 156 -3.90 -39.65 8.51
C LYS A 156 -2.81 -40.56 9.04
N PRO A 157 -2.71 -40.76 10.36
CA PRO A 157 -1.80 -41.77 10.89
C PRO A 157 -2.16 -43.12 10.27
N ALA A 158 -1.17 -43.81 9.73
CA ALA A 158 -1.33 -45.15 9.23
C ALA A 158 -1.95 -46.02 10.35
N ALA A 159 -3.08 -46.65 10.08
CA ALA A 159 -3.67 -47.58 10.98
C ALA A 159 -2.63 -48.70 11.24
N ARG A 160 -2.17 -48.82 12.45
CA ARG A 160 -1.37 -49.98 12.87
C ARG A 160 -2.30 -51.19 12.84
N GLY A 161 -2.15 -52.00 11.81
CA GLY A 161 -2.72 -53.34 11.82
C GLY A 161 -1.98 -54.16 12.88
N TRP A 162 -2.74 -54.81 13.64
CA TRP A 162 -2.34 -55.88 14.57
C TRP A 162 -2.23 -57.19 13.81
#